data_ecc84ef226b6d9ec614547ce4b158d56
#
_entry.id   ecc84ef226b6d9ec614547ce4b158d56
#
_cell.length_a   1.000
_cell.length_b   1.000
_cell.length_c   1.000
_cell.angle_alpha   90.00
_cell.angle_beta   90.00
_cell.angle_gamma   90.00
#
_symmetry.space_group_name_H-M   'P 1'
#
loop_
_entity.id
_entity.type
_entity.pdbx_description
1 polymer ?
#
loop_
_entity_poly.entity_id
_entity_poly.type
_entity_poly.pdbx_seq_one_letter_code
_entity_poly.pdbx_strand_id
1 'polypeptide(L)'
;MRILKVLAVLVLLSSMSLNAQTKKPVVDYNTPKTYVIGDIRVEGTKYLSPERVVSLTGLEKGMEITVPSEEISSVIKRITMQRYFSDVSFNIDSVWTKDTITLGIHLSERPRVSKWDFSGIRNGEKKDLMERLKLKRGGELSEYGMKSSVDIIKRFFKEKGFLKTDVKVIQQTDTVIKNAVRVTFKITKGPKVKIGRIDIKGNEGISAWKLQKAMKKTRDKRIGNFFHSKKFNEKEYDNDKDLMLKVLQERGYRDARIVKDSIYYISDNRLKIDFDIDMGRKYFFRNITWTGNSVYSSSQLASVLGVKKGDIYDVVTMQERLQGDPKQQHPDVRKMYTDNGYLFFNVMPVELAIEGDSVDVEMRIVEGKQATFNNIIINGNTLTNEKLVRRALFTRPGYLFRQTDFERSIREIDYMGHFVPEKAMS
;
A
#
# COMPACT_ATOMS: atom_id res chain seq x y z
N MET A 1 -80.57 -36.12 19.00
CA MET A 1 -79.85 -35.80 20.24
C MET A 1 -78.58 -36.65 20.46
N ARG A 2 -78.35 -37.79 19.84
CA ARG A 2 -77.15 -38.61 19.99
C ARG A 2 -75.96 -38.16 19.09
N ILE A 3 -76.20 -37.62 17.91
CA ILE A 3 -75.14 -37.16 16.96
C ILE A 3 -74.48 -35.85 17.45
N LEU A 4 -75.23 -34.99 18.15
CA LEU A 4 -74.69 -33.72 18.69
C LEU A 4 -73.72 -33.93 19.86
N LYS A 5 -73.86 -35.04 20.61
CA LYS A 5 -72.97 -35.37 21.72
C LYS A 5 -71.65 -36.03 21.25
N VAL A 6 -71.64 -36.72 20.12
CA VAL A 6 -70.40 -37.30 19.51
C VAL A 6 -69.55 -36.22 18.85
N LEU A 7 -70.16 -35.19 18.23
CA LEU A 7 -69.48 -34.06 17.66
C LEU A 7 -68.84 -33.18 18.73
N ALA A 8 -69.47 -33.01 19.89
CA ALA A 8 -68.91 -32.24 21.00
C ALA A 8 -67.67 -32.92 21.68
N VAL A 9 -67.63 -34.25 21.70
CA VAL A 9 -66.50 -35.00 22.22
C VAL A 9 -65.31 -35.00 21.23
N LEU A 10 -65.53 -35.00 19.92
CA LEU A 10 -64.52 -34.90 18.90
C LEU A 10 -63.86 -33.48 18.83
N VAL A 11 -64.63 -32.43 19.10
CA VAL A 11 -64.12 -31.05 19.18
C VAL A 11 -63.32 -30.82 20.46
N LEU A 12 -63.65 -31.48 21.57
CA LEU A 12 -62.89 -31.41 22.82
C LEU A 12 -61.55 -32.21 22.77
N LEU A 13 -61.45 -33.24 21.91
CA LEU A 13 -60.23 -33.98 21.70
C LEU A 13 -59.25 -33.30 20.70
N SER A 14 -59.72 -32.41 19.85
CA SER A 14 -58.89 -31.65 18.91
C SER A 14 -58.24 -30.41 19.52
N SER A 15 -58.64 -29.98 20.72
CA SER A 15 -58.09 -28.82 21.42
C SER A 15 -56.97 -29.13 22.40
N MET A 16 -56.58 -30.38 22.54
CA MET A 16 -55.35 -30.77 23.24
C MET A 16 -54.17 -30.90 22.27
N SER A 17 -53.96 -29.91 21.41
CA SER A 17 -52.65 -29.66 20.85
C SER A 17 -51.75 -29.20 22.02
N LEU A 18 -51.07 -30.11 22.64
CA LEU A 18 -50.03 -29.81 23.61
C LEU A 18 -49.04 -28.85 22.93
N ASN A 19 -49.17 -27.57 23.22
CA ASN A 19 -48.03 -26.68 23.16
C ASN A 19 -47.01 -27.16 24.20
N ALA A 20 -46.25 -28.19 23.87
CA ALA A 20 -45.02 -28.52 24.55
C ALA A 20 -44.04 -27.35 24.24
N GLN A 21 -44.23 -26.22 24.89
CA GLN A 21 -43.17 -25.25 25.06
C GLN A 21 -42.09 -25.99 25.86
N THR A 22 -41.11 -26.52 25.15
CA THR A 22 -39.87 -27.01 25.75
C THR A 22 -39.24 -25.82 26.48
N LYS A 23 -39.52 -25.73 27.80
CA LYS A 23 -38.77 -24.80 28.67
C LYS A 23 -37.31 -25.03 28.41
N LYS A 24 -36.61 -24.04 27.90
CA LYS A 24 -35.14 -24.10 27.82
C LYS A 24 -34.62 -24.47 29.20
N PRO A 25 -33.73 -25.43 29.33
CA PRO A 25 -33.20 -25.80 30.62
C PRO A 25 -32.52 -24.56 31.25
N VAL A 26 -32.84 -24.29 32.50
CA VAL A 26 -32.17 -23.23 33.27
C VAL A 26 -30.84 -23.81 33.68
N VAL A 27 -29.80 -23.47 32.92
CA VAL A 27 -28.42 -23.85 33.22
C VAL A 27 -27.79 -22.72 34.03
N ASP A 28 -27.27 -23.06 35.21
CA ASP A 28 -26.49 -22.14 36.02
C ASP A 28 -25.06 -22.07 35.45
N TYR A 29 -24.77 -20.99 34.74
CA TYR A 29 -23.44 -20.76 34.16
C TYR A 29 -22.40 -20.25 35.16
N ASN A 30 -22.76 -20.06 36.42
CA ASN A 30 -21.80 -19.65 37.47
C ASN A 30 -21.03 -20.83 38.05
N THR A 31 -21.60 -22.03 37.96
CA THR A 31 -20.98 -23.26 38.48
C THR A 31 -20.64 -24.22 37.33
N PRO A 32 -19.34 -24.48 37.04
CA PRO A 32 -18.95 -25.42 36.00
C PRO A 32 -19.51 -26.82 36.28
N LYS A 33 -20.20 -27.37 35.30
CA LYS A 33 -20.73 -28.73 35.39
C LYS A 33 -20.34 -29.54 34.17
N THR A 34 -19.93 -30.79 34.37
CA THR A 34 -19.57 -31.74 33.31
C THR A 34 -20.81 -32.44 32.78
N TYR A 35 -20.93 -32.52 31.46
CA TYR A 35 -22.00 -33.15 30.72
C TYR A 35 -21.44 -34.06 29.64
N VAL A 36 -22.18 -35.10 29.28
CA VAL A 36 -21.91 -35.96 28.11
C VAL A 36 -22.71 -35.42 26.93
N ILE A 37 -22.09 -35.23 25.77
CA ILE A 37 -22.77 -34.83 24.54
C ILE A 37 -23.57 -36.02 23.99
N GLY A 38 -24.88 -36.00 24.16
CA GLY A 38 -25.78 -37.02 23.59
C GLY A 38 -26.08 -36.75 22.11
N ASP A 39 -26.25 -35.48 21.76
CA ASP A 39 -26.46 -35.02 20.36
C ASP A 39 -25.87 -33.62 20.14
N ILE A 40 -25.55 -33.32 18.88
CA ILE A 40 -25.09 -31.99 18.45
C ILE A 40 -26.05 -31.48 17.38
N ARG A 41 -26.70 -30.37 17.67
CA ARG A 41 -27.61 -29.69 16.74
C ARG A 41 -26.95 -28.43 16.20
N VAL A 42 -26.93 -28.30 14.88
CA VAL A 42 -26.38 -27.10 14.21
C VAL A 42 -27.52 -26.35 13.52
N GLU A 43 -27.64 -25.08 13.85
CA GLU A 43 -28.64 -24.18 13.26
C GLU A 43 -28.00 -22.93 12.64
N GLY A 44 -28.63 -22.37 11.60
CA GLY A 44 -28.21 -21.13 10.95
C GLY A 44 -27.25 -21.31 9.79
N THR A 45 -26.91 -22.56 9.41
CA THR A 45 -26.15 -22.83 8.20
C THR A 45 -27.00 -22.64 6.95
N LYS A 46 -26.41 -22.11 5.88
CA LYS A 46 -27.05 -21.90 4.58
C LYS A 46 -26.30 -22.57 3.43
N TYR A 47 -24.98 -22.55 3.50
CA TYR A 47 -24.06 -23.09 2.49
C TYR A 47 -23.27 -24.28 3.02
N LEU A 48 -22.75 -24.19 4.24
CA LEU A 48 -22.04 -25.29 4.88
C LEU A 48 -23.04 -26.34 5.40
N SER A 49 -22.69 -27.63 5.26
CA SER A 49 -23.50 -28.69 5.87
C SER A 49 -23.30 -28.72 7.39
N PRO A 50 -24.33 -29.10 8.16
CA PRO A 50 -24.20 -29.26 9.61
C PRO A 50 -23.04 -30.14 10.04
N GLU A 51 -22.82 -31.26 9.34
CA GLU A 51 -21.74 -32.22 9.62
C GLU A 51 -20.35 -31.58 9.48
N ARG A 52 -20.20 -30.73 8.47
CA ARG A 52 -18.96 -29.95 8.25
C ARG A 52 -18.69 -28.97 9.39
N VAL A 53 -19.73 -28.34 9.89
CA VAL A 53 -19.62 -27.42 11.05
C VAL A 53 -19.20 -28.23 12.29
N VAL A 54 -19.86 -29.37 12.57
CA VAL A 54 -19.49 -30.26 13.69
C VAL A 54 -18.01 -30.67 13.58
N SER A 55 -17.57 -31.10 12.40
CA SER A 55 -16.16 -31.45 12.16
C SER A 55 -15.18 -30.31 12.46
N LEU A 56 -15.57 -29.04 12.20
CA LEU A 56 -14.75 -27.84 12.55
C LEU A 56 -14.64 -27.59 14.05
N THR A 57 -15.64 -28.03 14.83
CA THR A 57 -15.61 -27.94 16.31
C THR A 57 -14.65 -28.90 16.95
N GLY A 58 -14.45 -30.10 16.33
CA GLY A 58 -13.75 -31.20 16.92
C GLY A 58 -14.51 -31.84 18.08
N LEU A 59 -15.82 -31.55 18.24
CA LEU A 59 -16.68 -32.17 19.25
C LEU A 59 -17.42 -33.34 18.64
N GLU A 60 -17.57 -34.40 19.40
CA GLU A 60 -18.23 -35.65 18.97
C GLU A 60 -19.26 -36.10 20.00
N LYS A 61 -20.24 -36.88 19.54
CA LYS A 61 -21.20 -37.57 20.46
C LYS A 61 -20.46 -38.52 21.39
N GLY A 62 -20.81 -38.49 22.65
CA GLY A 62 -20.17 -39.32 23.71
C GLY A 62 -19.01 -38.59 24.40
N MET A 63 -18.53 -37.46 23.91
CA MET A 63 -17.51 -36.66 24.60
C MET A 63 -18.07 -36.02 25.87
N GLU A 64 -17.21 -35.92 26.90
CA GLU A 64 -17.50 -35.15 28.11
C GLU A 64 -17.04 -33.73 27.90
N ILE A 65 -17.90 -32.76 28.23
CA ILE A 65 -17.60 -31.34 28.19
C ILE A 65 -18.01 -30.65 29.49
N THR A 66 -17.21 -29.72 29.96
CA THR A 66 -17.57 -28.87 31.09
C THR A 66 -18.12 -27.54 30.59
N VAL A 67 -19.27 -27.12 31.13
CA VAL A 67 -19.95 -25.87 30.74
C VAL A 67 -20.19 -25.03 32.00
N PRO A 68 -19.73 -23.76 32.05
CA PRO A 68 -18.79 -23.13 31.12
C PRO A 68 -17.35 -23.64 31.27
N SER A 69 -16.56 -23.55 30.16
CA SER A 69 -15.14 -23.93 30.19
C SER A 69 -14.32 -23.11 29.18
N GLU A 70 -13.01 -23.08 29.38
CA GLU A 70 -12.07 -22.52 28.41
C GLU A 70 -12.04 -23.32 27.10
N GLU A 71 -12.33 -24.60 27.18
CA GLU A 71 -12.38 -25.49 26.01
C GLU A 71 -13.45 -25.04 25.02
N ILE A 72 -14.69 -24.81 25.48
CA ILE A 72 -15.77 -24.26 24.62
C ILE A 72 -15.40 -22.89 24.06
N SER A 73 -14.80 -22.04 24.89
CA SER A 73 -14.33 -20.73 24.44
C SER A 73 -13.28 -20.85 23.34
N SER A 74 -12.38 -21.82 23.43
CA SER A 74 -11.35 -22.10 22.43
C SER A 74 -11.95 -22.61 21.11
N VAL A 75 -12.98 -23.48 21.19
CA VAL A 75 -13.75 -23.96 20.03
C VAL A 75 -14.45 -22.79 19.33
N ILE A 76 -15.13 -21.91 20.07
CA ILE A 76 -15.76 -20.71 19.52
C ILE A 76 -14.73 -19.83 18.81
N LYS A 77 -13.58 -19.57 19.44
CA LYS A 77 -12.49 -18.80 18.83
C LYS A 77 -12.00 -19.45 17.53
N ARG A 78 -11.79 -20.78 17.53
CA ARG A 78 -11.32 -21.53 16.36
C ARG A 78 -12.29 -21.43 15.17
N ILE A 79 -13.60 -21.58 15.42
CA ILE A 79 -14.63 -21.44 14.38
C ILE A 79 -14.71 -20.00 13.89
N THR A 80 -14.65 -19.02 14.79
CA THR A 80 -14.69 -17.58 14.45
C THR A 80 -13.48 -17.19 13.63
N MET A 81 -12.29 -17.73 13.90
CA MET A 81 -11.06 -17.51 13.12
C MET A 81 -11.17 -18.00 11.67
N GLN A 82 -12.03 -18.97 11.37
CA GLN A 82 -12.28 -19.42 10.00
C GLN A 82 -13.00 -18.35 9.14
N ARG A 83 -13.53 -17.32 9.76
CA ARG A 83 -14.25 -16.18 9.12
C ARG A 83 -15.49 -16.55 8.31
N TYR A 84 -15.97 -17.80 8.41
CA TYR A 84 -17.20 -18.21 7.71
C TYR A 84 -18.47 -17.67 8.36
N PHE A 85 -18.42 -17.29 9.63
CA PHE A 85 -19.56 -16.91 10.44
C PHE A 85 -19.41 -15.47 10.96
N SER A 86 -20.53 -14.76 11.04
CA SER A 86 -20.62 -13.45 11.67
C SER A 86 -20.88 -13.56 13.17
N ASP A 87 -21.57 -14.64 13.56
CA ASP A 87 -21.90 -14.94 14.94
C ASP A 87 -21.84 -16.46 15.17
N VAL A 88 -21.38 -16.85 16.36
CA VAL A 88 -21.27 -18.25 16.81
C VAL A 88 -21.61 -18.30 18.28
N SER A 89 -22.63 -19.06 18.62
CA SER A 89 -23.00 -19.33 20.02
C SER A 89 -23.25 -20.80 20.26
N PHE A 90 -22.90 -21.24 21.46
CA PHE A 90 -23.12 -22.59 21.95
C PHE A 90 -24.11 -22.53 23.10
N ASN A 91 -25.16 -23.36 23.04
CA ASN A 91 -26.19 -23.45 24.04
C ASN A 91 -26.44 -24.88 24.41
N ILE A 92 -27.00 -25.14 25.58
CA ILE A 92 -27.61 -26.44 25.92
C ILE A 92 -29.08 -26.38 25.48
N ASP A 93 -29.41 -27.07 24.37
CA ASP A 93 -30.76 -27.03 23.81
C ASP A 93 -31.72 -27.92 24.59
N SER A 94 -31.24 -29.09 25.08
CA SER A 94 -32.05 -29.99 25.92
C SER A 94 -31.15 -30.80 26.83
N VAL A 95 -31.70 -31.24 27.94
CA VAL A 95 -31.09 -32.17 28.90
C VAL A 95 -31.90 -33.48 28.87
N TRP A 96 -31.29 -34.60 28.49
CA TRP A 96 -31.97 -35.91 28.37
C TRP A 96 -31.99 -36.64 29.71
N THR A 97 -30.81 -36.64 30.37
CA THR A 97 -30.63 -37.21 31.70
C THR A 97 -29.90 -36.20 32.56
N LYS A 98 -29.60 -36.56 33.81
CA LYS A 98 -28.94 -35.63 34.73
C LYS A 98 -27.64 -35.07 34.19
N ASP A 99 -26.92 -35.77 33.31
CA ASP A 99 -25.60 -35.42 32.80
C ASP A 99 -25.45 -35.54 31.26
N THR A 100 -26.52 -35.91 30.53
CA THR A 100 -26.51 -36.01 29.04
C THR A 100 -27.29 -34.90 28.41
N ILE A 101 -26.66 -34.15 27.46
CA ILE A 101 -27.22 -32.97 26.84
C ILE A 101 -27.25 -33.05 25.31
N THR A 102 -28.16 -32.27 24.69
CA THR A 102 -28.01 -31.82 23.31
C THR A 102 -27.29 -30.49 23.29
N LEU A 103 -26.13 -30.47 22.65
CA LEU A 103 -25.36 -29.23 22.44
C LEU A 103 -25.87 -28.54 21.17
N GLY A 104 -26.43 -27.33 21.31
CA GLY A 104 -26.84 -26.50 20.22
C GLY A 104 -25.73 -25.56 19.76
N ILE A 105 -25.44 -25.57 18.47
CA ILE A 105 -24.48 -24.67 17.82
C ILE A 105 -25.29 -23.74 16.92
N HIS A 106 -25.46 -22.50 17.34
CA HIS A 106 -26.19 -21.51 16.59
C HIS A 106 -25.21 -20.58 15.86
N LEU A 107 -25.36 -20.48 14.55
CA LEU A 107 -24.43 -19.82 13.67
C LEU A 107 -25.15 -18.81 12.78
N SER A 108 -24.47 -17.74 12.45
CA SER A 108 -24.87 -16.85 11.36
C SER A 108 -23.80 -16.87 10.28
N GLU A 109 -24.07 -17.57 9.18
CA GLU A 109 -23.14 -17.66 8.05
C GLU A 109 -23.01 -16.32 7.32
N ARG A 110 -21.78 -15.90 7.09
CA ARG A 110 -21.51 -14.71 6.27
C ARG A 110 -21.81 -14.99 4.80
N PRO A 111 -22.50 -14.08 4.11
CA PRO A 111 -22.75 -14.24 2.69
C PRO A 111 -21.42 -14.17 1.91
N ARG A 112 -21.37 -14.90 0.79
CA ARG A 112 -20.20 -14.95 -0.11
C ARG A 112 -20.42 -14.10 -1.34
N VAL A 113 -19.36 -13.52 -1.88
CA VAL A 113 -19.42 -12.75 -3.11
C VAL A 113 -19.51 -13.69 -4.31
N SER A 114 -20.69 -13.77 -4.96
CA SER A 114 -20.84 -14.54 -6.21
C SER A 114 -20.23 -13.82 -7.40
N LYS A 115 -20.44 -12.51 -7.48
CA LYS A 115 -19.95 -11.64 -8.54
C LYS A 115 -19.85 -10.20 -8.04
N TRP A 116 -18.92 -9.44 -8.58
CA TRP A 116 -18.90 -7.97 -8.41
C TRP A 116 -18.76 -7.28 -9.76
N ASP A 117 -19.26 -6.06 -9.85
CA ASP A 117 -19.15 -5.20 -11.04
C ASP A 117 -19.16 -3.72 -10.63
N PHE A 118 -18.90 -2.87 -11.59
CA PHE A 118 -18.86 -1.42 -11.43
C PHE A 118 -19.86 -0.76 -12.38
N SER A 119 -20.54 0.28 -11.90
CA SER A 119 -21.38 1.14 -12.73
C SER A 119 -20.93 2.60 -12.64
N GLY A 120 -21.20 3.40 -13.67
CA GLY A 120 -20.83 4.81 -13.73
C GLY A 120 -19.40 5.09 -14.20
N ILE A 121 -18.66 4.10 -14.68
CA ILE A 121 -17.27 4.21 -15.14
C ILE A 121 -17.03 3.53 -16.49
N ARG A 122 -15.91 3.85 -17.13
CA ARG A 122 -15.52 3.29 -18.45
C ARG A 122 -14.94 1.88 -18.32
N ASN A 123 -15.01 1.09 -19.39
CA ASN A 123 -14.51 -0.30 -19.39
C ASN A 123 -13.02 -0.43 -19.02
N GLY A 124 -12.15 0.47 -19.49
CA GLY A 124 -10.74 0.47 -19.10
C GLY A 124 -10.54 0.72 -17.60
N GLU A 125 -11.35 1.63 -17.02
CA GLU A 125 -11.31 1.89 -15.57
C GLU A 125 -11.82 0.69 -14.75
N LYS A 126 -12.81 -0.06 -15.30
CA LYS A 126 -13.28 -1.30 -14.68
C LYS A 126 -12.17 -2.35 -14.63
N LYS A 127 -11.43 -2.53 -15.73
CA LYS A 127 -10.32 -3.49 -15.80
C LYS A 127 -9.23 -3.14 -14.78
N ASP A 128 -8.80 -1.87 -14.74
CA ASP A 128 -7.80 -1.40 -13.78
C ASP A 128 -8.24 -1.63 -12.32
N LEU A 129 -9.54 -1.40 -12.01
CA LEU A 129 -10.08 -1.61 -10.67
C LEU A 129 -10.24 -3.08 -10.32
N MET A 130 -10.59 -3.93 -11.28
CA MET A 130 -10.64 -5.39 -11.08
C MET A 130 -9.30 -5.95 -10.61
N GLU A 131 -8.20 -5.46 -11.16
CA GLU A 131 -6.85 -5.88 -10.77
C GLU A 131 -6.42 -5.33 -9.40
N ARG A 132 -6.91 -4.14 -9.01
CA ARG A 132 -6.57 -3.50 -7.74
C ARG A 132 -7.38 -4.02 -6.55
N LEU A 133 -8.61 -4.46 -6.78
CA LEU A 133 -9.47 -4.96 -5.73
C LEU A 133 -9.11 -6.39 -5.35
N LYS A 134 -8.94 -6.63 -4.05
CA LYS A 134 -8.62 -7.95 -3.49
C LYS A 134 -9.87 -8.82 -3.27
N LEU A 135 -10.98 -8.54 -3.97
CA LEU A 135 -12.19 -9.35 -3.91
C LEU A 135 -11.99 -10.65 -4.69
N LYS A 136 -12.43 -11.76 -4.11
CA LYS A 136 -12.39 -13.08 -4.76
C LYS A 136 -13.80 -13.61 -4.89
N ARG A 137 -14.12 -14.22 -6.04
CA ARG A 137 -15.38 -14.96 -6.22
C ARG A 137 -15.44 -16.12 -5.23
N GLY A 138 -16.57 -16.30 -4.56
CA GLY A 138 -16.72 -17.26 -3.47
C GLY A 138 -16.09 -16.84 -2.15
N GLY A 139 -15.40 -15.69 -2.13
CA GLY A 139 -14.84 -15.11 -0.91
C GLY A 139 -15.91 -14.54 0.02
N GLU A 140 -15.57 -14.41 1.27
CA GLU A 140 -16.40 -13.83 2.32
C GLU A 140 -16.70 -12.35 2.05
N LEU A 141 -17.94 -11.94 2.30
CA LEU A 141 -18.32 -10.54 2.29
C LEU A 141 -18.22 -9.98 3.71
N SER A 142 -17.11 -9.31 4.02
CA SER A 142 -16.95 -8.60 5.29
C SER A 142 -17.15 -7.10 5.13
N GLU A 143 -17.66 -6.43 6.17
CA GLU A 143 -17.82 -4.96 6.16
C GLU A 143 -16.48 -4.26 5.95
N TYR A 144 -15.42 -4.77 6.58
CA TYR A 144 -14.05 -4.26 6.39
C TYR A 144 -13.59 -4.39 4.94
N GLY A 145 -13.82 -5.55 4.31
CA GLY A 145 -13.46 -5.78 2.90
C GLY A 145 -14.20 -4.83 1.96
N MET A 146 -15.48 -4.56 2.24
CA MET A 146 -16.27 -3.62 1.47
C MET A 146 -15.80 -2.18 1.65
N LYS A 147 -15.55 -1.75 2.88
CA LYS A 147 -15.01 -0.42 3.19
C LYS A 147 -13.63 -0.22 2.54
N SER A 148 -12.74 -1.19 2.66
CA SER A 148 -11.43 -1.18 1.99
C SER A 148 -11.57 -1.08 0.47
N SER A 149 -12.53 -1.78 -0.14
CA SER A 149 -12.79 -1.71 -1.58
C SER A 149 -13.25 -0.31 -1.99
N VAL A 150 -14.14 0.31 -1.23
CA VAL A 150 -14.58 1.69 -1.45
C VAL A 150 -13.42 2.67 -1.37
N ASP A 151 -12.54 2.50 -0.40
CA ASP A 151 -11.36 3.37 -0.21
C ASP A 151 -10.37 3.22 -1.37
N ILE A 152 -10.15 1.99 -1.85
CA ILE A 152 -9.31 1.72 -3.04
C ILE A 152 -9.90 2.42 -4.27
N ILE A 153 -11.23 2.31 -4.49
CA ILE A 153 -11.91 2.96 -5.62
C ILE A 153 -11.80 4.49 -5.51
N LYS A 154 -12.07 5.07 -4.35
CA LYS A 154 -11.94 6.52 -4.13
C LYS A 154 -10.52 6.99 -4.38
N ARG A 155 -9.51 6.27 -3.89
CA ARG A 155 -8.09 6.58 -4.10
C ARG A 155 -7.71 6.52 -5.58
N PHE A 156 -8.16 5.48 -6.30
CA PHE A 156 -7.94 5.36 -7.74
C PHE A 156 -8.45 6.56 -8.53
N PHE A 157 -9.66 7.04 -8.22
CA PHE A 157 -10.21 8.21 -8.88
C PHE A 157 -9.59 9.52 -8.41
N LYS A 158 -9.17 9.61 -7.14
CA LYS A 158 -8.40 10.73 -6.59
C LYS A 158 -7.07 10.89 -7.34
N GLU A 159 -6.33 9.82 -7.60
CA GLU A 159 -5.11 9.80 -8.42
C GLU A 159 -5.37 10.28 -9.86
N LYS A 160 -6.56 10.05 -10.39
CA LYS A 160 -7.00 10.53 -11.73
C LYS A 160 -7.55 11.98 -11.71
N GLY A 161 -7.57 12.63 -10.54
CA GLY A 161 -8.02 14.02 -10.34
C GLY A 161 -9.51 14.20 -10.06
N PHE A 162 -10.23 13.13 -9.71
CA PHE A 162 -11.64 13.19 -9.30
C PHE A 162 -11.75 13.17 -7.78
N LEU A 163 -11.60 14.35 -7.14
CA LEU A 163 -11.52 14.46 -5.68
C LEU A 163 -12.89 14.27 -4.98
N LYS A 164 -13.98 14.49 -5.69
CA LYS A 164 -15.37 14.38 -5.18
C LYS A 164 -16.02 13.06 -5.58
N THR A 165 -15.25 11.97 -5.71
CA THR A 165 -15.82 10.67 -6.08
C THR A 165 -16.62 10.08 -4.94
N ASP A 166 -17.89 9.77 -5.22
CA ASP A 166 -18.76 8.99 -4.33
C ASP A 166 -18.92 7.57 -4.83
N VAL A 167 -18.98 6.62 -3.88
CA VAL A 167 -19.11 5.19 -4.17
C VAL A 167 -20.19 4.61 -3.28
N LYS A 168 -21.30 4.17 -3.90
CA LYS A 168 -22.38 3.45 -3.22
C LYS A 168 -22.25 1.96 -3.51
N VAL A 169 -22.28 1.16 -2.46
CA VAL A 169 -22.25 -0.30 -2.56
C VAL A 169 -23.67 -0.83 -2.57
N ILE A 170 -24.03 -1.51 -3.63
CA ILE A 170 -25.33 -2.16 -3.79
C ILE A 170 -25.09 -3.67 -3.69
N GLN A 171 -25.75 -4.30 -2.73
CA GLN A 171 -25.72 -5.74 -2.52
C GLN A 171 -27.09 -6.32 -2.91
N GLN A 172 -27.07 -7.35 -3.72
CA GLN A 172 -28.26 -8.08 -4.15
C GLN A 172 -28.05 -9.57 -3.89
N THR A 173 -29.02 -10.22 -3.26
CA THR A 173 -28.96 -11.68 -3.04
C THR A 173 -28.87 -12.39 -4.39
N ASP A 174 -27.96 -13.32 -4.49
CA ASP A 174 -27.88 -14.18 -5.67
C ASP A 174 -28.98 -15.26 -5.62
N THR A 175 -29.81 -15.30 -6.64
CA THR A 175 -30.94 -16.24 -6.69
C THR A 175 -30.51 -17.66 -7.09
N VAL A 176 -29.31 -17.82 -7.65
CA VAL A 176 -28.80 -19.11 -8.13
C VAL A 176 -27.89 -19.75 -7.08
N ILE A 177 -27.05 -18.97 -6.42
CA ILE A 177 -26.09 -19.46 -5.44
C ILE A 177 -26.58 -19.16 -4.03
N LYS A 178 -26.82 -20.22 -3.25
CA LYS A 178 -27.27 -20.08 -1.85
C LYS A 178 -26.24 -19.29 -1.01
N ASN A 179 -26.74 -18.45 -0.10
CA ASN A 179 -25.93 -17.60 0.78
C ASN A 179 -24.86 -16.78 0.05
N ALA A 180 -25.18 -16.29 -1.15
CA ALA A 180 -24.28 -15.47 -1.97
C ALA A 180 -24.94 -14.15 -2.36
N VAL A 181 -24.10 -13.14 -2.59
CA VAL A 181 -24.52 -11.80 -2.99
C VAL A 181 -23.74 -11.34 -4.21
N ARG A 182 -24.41 -10.60 -5.06
CA ARG A 182 -23.81 -9.79 -6.13
C ARG A 182 -23.56 -8.39 -5.59
N VAL A 183 -22.34 -7.91 -5.77
CA VAL A 183 -21.91 -6.59 -5.31
C VAL A 183 -21.75 -5.67 -6.51
N THR A 184 -22.44 -4.54 -6.51
CA THR A 184 -22.25 -3.50 -7.53
C THR A 184 -21.78 -2.23 -6.88
N PHE A 185 -20.58 -1.78 -7.30
CA PHE A 185 -20.04 -0.48 -6.90
C PHE A 185 -20.57 0.58 -7.86
N LYS A 186 -21.57 1.37 -7.42
CA LYS A 186 -22.08 2.50 -8.17
C LYS A 186 -21.22 3.72 -7.90
N ILE A 187 -20.48 4.16 -8.92
CA ILE A 187 -19.45 5.20 -8.82
C ILE A 187 -19.96 6.48 -9.48
N THR A 188 -19.96 7.57 -8.74
CA THR A 188 -20.19 8.92 -9.24
C THR A 188 -18.92 9.70 -9.12
N LYS A 189 -18.18 9.89 -10.24
CA LYS A 189 -16.82 10.48 -10.22
C LYS A 189 -16.79 11.95 -9.84
N GLY A 190 -17.86 12.68 -10.11
CA GLY A 190 -17.87 14.14 -10.00
C GLY A 190 -16.99 14.82 -11.06
N PRO A 191 -16.82 16.14 -10.99
CA PRO A 191 -15.98 16.89 -11.92
C PRO A 191 -14.50 16.63 -11.67
N LYS A 192 -13.71 16.66 -12.76
CA LYS A 192 -12.26 16.58 -12.66
C LYS A 192 -11.68 17.90 -12.16
N VAL A 193 -10.99 17.83 -11.04
CA VAL A 193 -10.42 19.02 -10.40
C VAL A 193 -9.08 19.39 -11.03
N LYS A 194 -8.89 20.68 -11.31
CA LYS A 194 -7.72 21.25 -11.96
C LYS A 194 -7.14 22.39 -11.11
N ILE A 195 -5.85 22.61 -11.24
CA ILE A 195 -5.20 23.73 -10.59
C ILE A 195 -5.51 25.01 -11.40
N GLY A 196 -6.12 25.96 -10.77
CA GLY A 196 -6.49 27.25 -11.36
C GLY A 196 -5.44 28.33 -11.13
N ARG A 197 -4.89 28.41 -9.91
CA ARG A 197 -3.91 29.43 -9.50
C ARG A 197 -3.00 28.90 -8.41
N ILE A 198 -1.73 29.31 -8.46
CA ILE A 198 -0.75 29.08 -7.40
C ILE A 198 -0.14 30.44 -7.03
N ASP A 199 -0.22 30.79 -5.78
CA ASP A 199 0.45 31.97 -5.23
C ASP A 199 1.53 31.51 -4.23
N ILE A 200 2.70 32.16 -4.31
CA ILE A 200 3.85 31.87 -3.44
C ILE A 200 4.26 33.18 -2.76
N LYS A 201 4.40 33.15 -1.45
CA LYS A 201 4.87 34.26 -0.62
C LYS A 201 6.15 33.88 0.11
N GLY A 202 6.93 34.86 0.55
CA GLY A 202 8.19 34.63 1.26
C GLY A 202 9.35 34.19 0.37
N ASN A 203 9.23 34.40 -0.96
CA ASN A 203 10.23 34.03 -1.97
C ASN A 203 11.09 35.22 -2.41
N GLU A 204 11.51 36.05 -1.48
CA GLU A 204 12.27 37.27 -1.74
C GLU A 204 13.54 36.99 -2.57
N GLY A 205 13.73 37.77 -3.66
CA GLY A 205 14.86 37.58 -4.59
C GLY A 205 14.76 36.37 -5.54
N ILE A 206 13.72 35.54 -5.43
CA ILE A 206 13.47 34.45 -6.35
C ILE A 206 12.06 34.55 -6.91
N SER A 207 11.93 34.63 -8.24
CA SER A 207 10.62 34.76 -8.85
C SER A 207 9.74 33.50 -8.60
N ALA A 208 8.47 33.74 -8.25
CA ALA A 208 7.49 32.68 -8.08
C ALA A 208 7.37 31.77 -9.32
N TRP A 209 7.56 32.34 -10.52
CA TRP A 209 7.60 31.58 -11.77
C TRP A 209 8.70 30.51 -11.78
N LYS A 210 9.89 30.82 -11.24
CA LYS A 210 11.03 29.90 -11.20
C LYS A 210 10.75 28.72 -10.26
N LEU A 211 10.15 29.00 -9.11
CA LEU A 211 9.71 27.98 -8.17
C LEU A 211 8.60 27.10 -8.76
N GLN A 212 7.59 27.72 -9.37
CA GLN A 212 6.53 26.96 -10.06
C GLN A 212 7.05 26.15 -11.25
N LYS A 213 8.08 26.63 -11.97
CA LYS A 213 8.71 25.89 -13.08
C LYS A 213 9.37 24.60 -12.62
N ALA A 214 9.89 24.54 -11.40
CA ALA A 214 10.48 23.34 -10.81
C ALA A 214 9.42 22.26 -10.55
N MET A 215 8.22 22.65 -10.17
CA MET A 215 7.10 21.74 -9.97
C MET A 215 6.72 21.07 -11.31
N LYS A 216 6.78 19.75 -11.39
CA LYS A 216 6.55 19.01 -12.66
C LYS A 216 5.06 18.83 -12.99
N LYS A 217 4.24 18.61 -11.98
CA LYS A 217 2.81 18.24 -12.12
C LYS A 217 1.87 19.31 -11.57
N THR A 218 2.26 20.01 -10.51
CA THR A 218 1.47 21.05 -9.86
C THR A 218 1.82 22.41 -10.49
N ARG A 219 1.11 22.79 -11.53
CA ARG A 219 1.34 24.07 -12.24
C ARG A 219 0.03 24.78 -12.54
N ASP A 220 0.04 26.10 -12.49
CA ASP A 220 -1.10 26.90 -12.94
C ASP A 220 -1.09 27.12 -14.48
N LYS A 221 -2.19 27.65 -14.99
CA LYS A 221 -2.35 27.90 -16.43
C LYS A 221 -1.39 28.94 -17.00
N ARG A 222 -0.82 29.83 -16.17
CA ARG A 222 -0.04 31.00 -16.63
C ARG A 222 1.36 30.64 -17.09
N ILE A 223 1.83 29.43 -16.79
CA ILE A 223 3.17 28.97 -17.14
C ILE A 223 3.14 28.18 -18.45
N GLY A 224 3.08 28.89 -19.59
CA GLY A 224 3.49 28.42 -20.91
C GLY A 224 2.75 27.22 -21.54
N ASN A 225 1.61 26.78 -20.96
CA ASN A 225 0.88 25.62 -21.46
C ASN A 225 -0.63 25.87 -21.53
N PHE A 226 -1.07 26.55 -22.58
CA PHE A 226 -2.49 26.81 -22.82
C PHE A 226 -3.34 25.53 -22.99
N PHE A 227 -2.74 24.41 -23.37
CA PHE A 227 -3.46 23.18 -23.71
C PHE A 227 -3.53 22.13 -22.59
N HIS A 228 -2.79 22.25 -21.50
CA HIS A 228 -2.75 21.26 -20.45
C HIS A 228 -3.03 21.85 -19.07
N SER A 229 -4.31 22.03 -18.72
CA SER A 229 -4.63 22.26 -17.31
C SER A 229 -4.34 21.00 -16.51
N LYS A 230 -3.33 21.07 -15.64
CA LYS A 230 -2.89 19.92 -14.87
C LYS A 230 -3.92 19.55 -13.81
N LYS A 231 -4.21 18.26 -13.73
CA LYS A 231 -5.03 17.67 -12.69
C LYS A 231 -4.32 17.82 -11.36
N PHE A 232 -5.06 18.11 -10.31
CA PHE A 232 -4.51 17.99 -8.97
C PHE A 232 -4.35 16.51 -8.63
N ASN A 233 -3.17 16.13 -8.18
CA ASN A 233 -2.84 14.81 -7.64
C ASN A 233 -2.01 15.00 -6.37
N GLU A 234 -2.51 14.51 -5.25
CA GLU A 234 -1.91 14.73 -3.93
C GLU A 234 -0.49 14.17 -3.82
N LYS A 235 -0.25 12.96 -4.36
CA LYS A 235 1.09 12.35 -4.36
C LYS A 235 2.11 13.19 -5.14
N GLU A 236 1.70 13.69 -6.31
CA GLU A 236 2.55 14.56 -7.14
C GLU A 236 2.73 15.94 -6.52
N TYR A 237 1.74 16.40 -5.74
CA TYR A 237 1.81 17.67 -5.02
C TYR A 237 2.91 17.66 -3.96
N ASP A 238 3.05 16.59 -3.18
CA ASP A 238 4.11 16.47 -2.20
C ASP A 238 5.49 16.41 -2.88
N ASN A 239 5.66 15.60 -3.93
CA ASN A 239 6.88 15.58 -4.72
C ASN A 239 7.22 16.96 -5.32
N ASP A 240 6.23 17.73 -5.74
CA ASP A 240 6.44 19.06 -6.33
C ASP A 240 6.83 20.09 -5.26
N LYS A 241 6.39 19.94 -4.01
CA LYS A 241 6.89 20.74 -2.87
C LYS A 241 8.38 20.51 -2.65
N ASP A 242 8.82 19.25 -2.66
CA ASP A 242 10.23 18.91 -2.52
C ASP A 242 11.08 19.47 -3.65
N LEU A 243 10.58 19.41 -4.90
CA LEU A 243 11.25 20.02 -6.05
C LEU A 243 11.36 21.56 -5.94
N MET A 244 10.37 22.21 -5.35
CA MET A 244 10.42 23.64 -5.08
C MET A 244 11.47 23.97 -4.02
N LEU A 245 11.52 23.22 -2.92
CA LEU A 245 12.54 23.38 -1.88
C LEU A 245 13.95 23.10 -2.43
N LYS A 246 14.10 22.08 -3.29
CA LYS A 246 15.36 21.77 -3.97
C LYS A 246 15.91 22.99 -4.73
N VAL A 247 15.07 23.75 -5.42
CA VAL A 247 15.50 24.99 -6.12
C VAL A 247 15.99 26.08 -5.16
N LEU A 248 15.45 26.14 -3.95
CA LEU A 248 15.93 27.06 -2.92
C LEU A 248 17.28 26.60 -2.35
N GLN A 249 17.44 25.31 -2.09
CA GLN A 249 18.68 24.69 -1.62
C GLN A 249 19.82 24.81 -2.64
N GLU A 250 19.53 24.68 -3.95
CA GLU A 250 20.50 24.95 -5.04
C GLU A 250 21.03 26.39 -5.02
N ARG A 251 20.37 27.30 -4.29
CA ARG A 251 20.74 28.70 -4.17
C ARG A 251 21.32 29.08 -2.82
N GLY A 252 21.61 28.08 -1.99
CA GLY A 252 22.19 28.27 -0.68
C GLY A 252 21.20 28.52 0.44
N TYR A 253 19.89 28.44 0.18
CA TYR A 253 18.88 28.55 1.23
C TYR A 253 18.67 27.18 1.89
N ARG A 254 19.67 26.76 2.67
CA ARG A 254 19.72 25.45 3.33
C ARG A 254 18.51 25.17 4.22
N ASP A 255 18.08 26.18 4.97
CA ASP A 255 17.01 26.07 5.96
C ASP A 255 15.62 26.39 5.38
N ALA A 256 15.53 26.50 4.05
CA ALA A 256 14.28 26.81 3.38
C ALA A 256 13.21 25.76 3.69
N ARG A 257 12.03 26.24 4.06
CA ARG A 257 10.87 25.39 4.39
C ARG A 257 9.57 26.02 3.95
N ILE A 258 8.60 25.18 3.71
CA ILE A 258 7.21 25.61 3.53
C ILE A 258 6.59 25.71 4.93
N VAL A 259 6.30 26.92 5.39
CA VAL A 259 5.70 27.19 6.71
C VAL A 259 4.24 26.76 6.69
N LYS A 260 3.56 27.07 5.57
CA LYS A 260 2.15 26.74 5.39
C LYS A 260 1.85 26.53 3.92
N ASP A 261 1.03 25.52 3.63
CA ASP A 261 0.37 25.38 2.35
C ASP A 261 -1.15 25.31 2.56
N SER A 262 -1.90 25.91 1.67
CA SER A 262 -3.35 25.95 1.74
C SER A 262 -3.95 25.67 0.38
N ILE A 263 -4.89 24.72 0.35
CA ILE A 263 -5.59 24.31 -0.87
C ILE A 263 -7.07 24.56 -0.69
N TYR A 264 -7.66 25.37 -1.55
CA TYR A 264 -9.09 25.66 -1.50
C TYR A 264 -9.71 25.81 -2.89
N TYR A 265 -11.01 25.60 -2.96
CA TYR A 265 -11.76 25.70 -4.21
C TYR A 265 -12.07 27.16 -4.55
N ILE A 266 -11.72 27.57 -5.76
CA ILE A 266 -12.14 28.86 -6.34
C ILE A 266 -13.33 28.69 -7.29
N SER A 267 -13.63 27.46 -7.68
CA SER A 267 -14.87 27.05 -8.37
C SER A 267 -15.04 25.53 -8.19
N ASP A 268 -16.16 24.97 -8.65
CA ASP A 268 -16.50 23.54 -8.47
C ASP A 268 -15.41 22.56 -8.91
N ASN A 269 -14.59 22.95 -9.86
CA ASN A 269 -13.56 22.11 -10.45
C ASN A 269 -12.17 22.75 -10.52
N ARG A 270 -11.93 23.87 -9.82
CA ARG A 270 -10.65 24.55 -9.77
C ARG A 270 -10.19 24.82 -8.37
N LEU A 271 -8.91 24.51 -8.11
CA LEU A 271 -8.23 24.79 -6.86
C LEU A 271 -7.33 26.01 -6.99
N LYS A 272 -7.21 26.76 -5.91
CA LYS A 272 -6.11 27.67 -5.65
C LYS A 272 -5.22 27.05 -4.59
N ILE A 273 -3.91 27.21 -4.76
CA ILE A 273 -2.89 26.74 -3.83
C ILE A 273 -2.08 27.98 -3.41
N ASP A 274 -2.01 28.21 -2.12
CA ASP A 274 -1.18 29.27 -1.54
C ASP A 274 -0.04 28.62 -0.77
N PHE A 275 1.19 29.00 -1.07
CA PHE A 275 2.39 28.64 -0.33
C PHE A 275 2.93 29.85 0.44
N ASP A 276 3.27 29.60 1.70
CA ASP A 276 3.99 30.53 2.55
C ASP A 276 5.35 29.90 2.86
N ILE A 277 6.42 30.50 2.35
CA ILE A 277 7.78 29.96 2.39
C ILE A 277 8.62 30.82 3.32
N ASP A 278 9.38 30.19 4.20
CA ASP A 278 10.48 30.78 4.91
C ASP A 278 11.77 30.30 4.24
N MET A 279 12.49 31.17 3.58
CA MET A 279 13.74 30.80 2.91
C MET A 279 14.91 30.66 3.89
N GLY A 280 14.81 31.28 5.06
CA GLY A 280 15.94 31.34 5.99
C GLY A 280 17.08 32.21 5.45
N ARG A 281 18.29 31.95 5.94
CA ARG A 281 19.51 32.63 5.51
C ARG A 281 20.12 31.95 4.29
N LYS A 282 20.88 32.71 3.50
CA LYS A 282 21.69 32.17 2.43
C LYS A 282 23.07 31.81 2.99
N TYR A 283 23.52 30.58 2.70
CA TYR A 283 24.80 30.05 3.22
C TYR A 283 25.84 29.88 2.12
N PHE A 284 27.12 29.89 2.54
CA PHE A 284 28.28 29.74 1.69
C PHE A 284 29.23 28.68 2.26
N PHE A 285 30.02 28.02 1.41
CA PHE A 285 31.08 27.10 1.85
C PHE A 285 32.22 27.88 2.48
N ARG A 286 32.65 27.51 3.70
CA ARG A 286 33.82 28.08 4.37
C ARG A 286 35.03 27.17 4.23
N ASN A 287 35.01 26.01 4.86
CA ASN A 287 36.05 25.02 4.76
C ASN A 287 35.46 23.68 4.25
N ILE A 288 36.21 23.02 3.36
CA ILE A 288 35.85 21.73 2.83
C ILE A 288 37.03 20.80 3.09
N THR A 289 36.81 19.80 3.95
CA THR A 289 37.85 18.84 4.33
C THR A 289 37.43 17.42 3.90
N TRP A 290 38.45 16.56 3.74
CA TRP A 290 38.28 15.18 3.33
C TRP A 290 38.92 14.26 4.36
N THR A 291 38.22 13.19 4.74
CA THR A 291 38.68 12.16 5.66
C THR A 291 38.39 10.77 5.12
N GLY A 292 39.30 9.82 5.36
CA GLY A 292 39.14 8.43 4.90
C GLY A 292 39.53 8.18 3.45
N ASN A 293 40.08 9.17 2.74
CA ASN A 293 40.53 9.07 1.36
C ASN A 293 42.00 8.64 1.30
N SER A 294 42.26 7.35 1.07
CA SER A 294 43.61 6.81 0.91
C SER A 294 44.04 6.61 -0.56
N VAL A 295 43.06 6.39 -1.44
CA VAL A 295 43.26 6.11 -2.87
C VAL A 295 43.51 7.36 -3.69
N TYR A 296 42.71 8.39 -3.42
CA TYR A 296 42.78 9.67 -4.12
C TYR A 296 43.11 10.80 -3.16
N SER A 297 43.98 11.72 -3.60
CA SER A 297 44.30 12.90 -2.79
C SER A 297 43.12 13.84 -2.64
N SER A 298 43.09 14.60 -1.54
CA SER A 298 42.03 15.60 -1.28
C SER A 298 41.95 16.64 -2.41
N SER A 299 43.06 16.96 -3.07
CA SER A 299 43.10 17.89 -4.20
C SER A 299 42.40 17.32 -5.45
N GLN A 300 42.59 16.02 -5.74
CA GLN A 300 41.91 15.35 -6.85
C GLN A 300 40.39 15.30 -6.61
N LEU A 301 39.97 14.91 -5.40
CA LEU A 301 38.57 14.87 -5.02
C LEU A 301 37.93 16.25 -5.05
N ALA A 302 38.60 17.28 -4.55
CA ALA A 302 38.13 18.67 -4.60
C ALA A 302 37.98 19.16 -6.05
N SER A 303 38.85 18.75 -6.95
CA SER A 303 38.78 19.10 -8.38
C SER A 303 37.50 18.51 -9.02
N VAL A 304 37.18 17.25 -8.70
CA VAL A 304 35.95 16.58 -9.20
C VAL A 304 34.72 17.17 -8.56
N LEU A 305 34.75 17.43 -7.24
CA LEU A 305 33.65 18.09 -6.54
C LEU A 305 33.36 19.49 -7.12
N GLY A 306 34.42 20.23 -7.53
CA GLY A 306 34.31 21.52 -8.19
C GLY A 306 33.66 22.61 -7.33
N VAL A 307 33.69 22.47 -6.01
CA VAL A 307 33.18 23.44 -5.03
C VAL A 307 34.35 24.04 -4.28
N LYS A 308 34.31 25.37 -4.06
CA LYS A 308 35.37 26.13 -3.43
C LYS A 308 34.87 26.92 -2.23
N LYS A 309 35.80 27.32 -1.38
CA LYS A 309 35.53 28.28 -0.29
C LYS A 309 34.93 29.56 -0.86
N GLY A 310 33.84 30.04 -0.27
CA GLY A 310 33.12 31.25 -0.69
C GLY A 310 32.02 30.98 -1.74
N ASP A 311 31.96 29.78 -2.33
CA ASP A 311 30.86 29.42 -3.22
C ASP A 311 29.55 29.31 -2.42
N ILE A 312 28.44 29.49 -3.11
CA ILE A 312 27.10 29.31 -2.54
C ILE A 312 26.97 27.86 -2.03
N TYR A 313 26.46 27.69 -0.82
CA TYR A 313 26.21 26.38 -0.22
C TYR A 313 25.06 25.65 -0.95
N ASP A 314 25.38 25.14 -2.13
CA ASP A 314 24.47 24.35 -2.96
C ASP A 314 24.61 22.86 -2.57
N VAL A 315 23.77 22.45 -1.61
CA VAL A 315 23.73 21.07 -1.10
C VAL A 315 23.36 20.06 -2.20
N VAL A 316 22.53 20.48 -3.13
CA VAL A 316 22.00 19.62 -4.19
C VAL A 316 23.10 19.26 -5.18
N THR A 317 23.75 20.29 -5.74
CA THR A 317 24.87 20.07 -6.67
C THR A 317 26.03 19.34 -5.99
N MET A 318 26.31 19.67 -4.72
CA MET A 318 27.32 18.95 -3.94
C MET A 318 26.98 17.46 -3.85
N GLN A 319 25.75 17.08 -3.49
CA GLN A 319 25.34 15.69 -3.41
C GLN A 319 25.40 14.97 -4.76
N GLU A 320 24.94 15.63 -5.85
CA GLU A 320 25.02 15.07 -7.21
C GLU A 320 26.48 14.80 -7.62
N ARG A 321 27.40 15.68 -7.29
CA ARG A 321 28.84 15.49 -7.57
C ARG A 321 29.54 14.49 -6.64
N LEU A 322 28.99 14.24 -5.46
CA LEU A 322 29.52 13.21 -4.56
C LEU A 322 28.98 11.81 -4.90
N GLN A 323 27.67 11.68 -5.09
CA GLN A 323 26.97 10.40 -5.16
C GLN A 323 26.62 9.93 -6.58
N GLY A 324 26.81 10.78 -7.57
CA GLY A 324 26.44 10.58 -8.97
C GLY A 324 25.33 11.50 -9.43
N ASP A 325 25.52 12.11 -10.60
CA ASP A 325 24.50 12.91 -11.29
C ASP A 325 23.59 11.97 -12.09
N PRO A 326 22.29 11.89 -11.79
CA PRO A 326 21.35 11.06 -12.55
C PRO A 326 21.29 11.41 -14.04
N LYS A 327 21.68 12.66 -14.40
CA LYS A 327 21.73 13.12 -15.80
C LYS A 327 23.11 12.91 -16.45
N GLN A 328 24.09 12.45 -15.68
CA GLN A 328 25.48 12.24 -16.12
C GLN A 328 26.11 13.48 -16.79
N GLN A 329 25.75 14.66 -16.37
CA GLN A 329 26.23 15.92 -16.94
C GLN A 329 27.60 16.34 -16.41
N HIS A 330 27.97 15.82 -15.23
CA HIS A 330 29.22 16.17 -14.55
C HIS A 330 29.95 14.91 -14.06
N PRO A 331 31.30 14.95 -14.01
CA PRO A 331 32.04 13.92 -13.31
C PRO A 331 31.68 13.94 -11.82
N ASP A 332 31.61 12.78 -11.20
CA ASP A 332 31.29 12.63 -9.79
C ASP A 332 32.32 11.76 -9.06
N VAL A 333 32.42 11.98 -7.75
CA VAL A 333 33.40 11.30 -6.89
C VAL A 333 33.12 9.80 -6.82
N ARG A 334 31.85 9.41 -6.73
CA ARG A 334 31.45 7.98 -6.67
C ARG A 334 31.92 7.24 -7.91
N LYS A 335 31.71 7.79 -9.10
CA LYS A 335 32.11 7.16 -10.35
C LYS A 335 33.60 7.02 -10.45
N MET A 336 34.36 8.00 -9.97
CA MET A 336 35.82 7.95 -9.91
C MET A 336 36.31 6.73 -9.11
N TYR A 337 35.71 6.41 -7.99
CA TYR A 337 36.01 5.24 -7.19
C TYR A 337 35.46 3.95 -7.80
N THR A 338 34.21 3.93 -8.26
CA THR A 338 33.58 2.72 -8.80
C THR A 338 34.19 2.29 -10.14
N ASP A 339 34.69 3.22 -10.95
CA ASP A 339 35.46 2.88 -12.16
C ASP A 339 36.88 2.34 -11.85
N ASN A 340 37.33 2.44 -10.60
CA ASN A 340 38.57 1.85 -10.11
C ASN A 340 38.32 0.66 -9.13
N GLY A 341 37.18 0.00 -9.26
CA GLY A 341 36.86 -1.24 -8.54
C GLY A 341 36.26 -1.07 -7.15
N TYR A 342 36.16 0.13 -6.62
CA TYR A 342 35.62 0.36 -5.28
C TYR A 342 34.06 0.38 -5.28
N LEU A 343 33.48 -0.78 -5.54
CA LEU A 343 32.01 -0.95 -5.64
C LEU A 343 31.25 -0.53 -4.38
N PHE A 344 31.85 -0.75 -3.22
CA PHE A 344 31.25 -0.44 -1.90
C PHE A 344 31.65 0.94 -1.38
N PHE A 345 32.19 1.79 -2.25
CA PHE A 345 32.50 3.18 -1.92
C PHE A 345 31.26 3.92 -1.41
N ASN A 346 31.46 4.68 -0.35
CA ASN A 346 30.46 5.61 0.19
C ASN A 346 31.14 6.90 0.64
N VAL A 347 30.46 8.02 0.44
CA VAL A 347 30.87 9.34 0.91
C VAL A 347 29.69 10.05 1.55
N MET A 348 29.91 10.61 2.73
CA MET A 348 28.89 11.37 3.47
C MET A 348 29.43 12.76 3.79
N PRO A 349 28.78 13.83 3.29
CA PRO A 349 29.07 15.19 3.73
C PRO A 349 28.52 15.39 5.15
N VAL A 350 29.35 15.89 6.05
CA VAL A 350 29.00 16.20 7.44
C VAL A 350 29.28 17.67 7.69
N GLU A 351 28.27 18.42 8.09
CA GLU A 351 28.41 19.79 8.52
C GLU A 351 29.07 19.82 9.91
N LEU A 352 30.26 20.39 10.01
CA LEU A 352 31.03 20.44 11.27
C LEU A 352 30.67 21.68 12.09
N ALA A 353 30.54 22.83 11.45
CA ALA A 353 30.22 24.09 12.10
C ALA A 353 29.53 25.04 11.16
N ILE A 354 28.72 25.91 11.72
CA ILE A 354 28.07 27.04 11.03
C ILE A 354 28.41 28.30 11.79
N GLU A 355 29.13 29.20 11.15
CA GLU A 355 29.48 30.52 11.70
C GLU A 355 28.87 31.61 10.82
N GLY A 356 27.84 32.29 11.34
CA GLY A 356 27.11 33.30 10.62
C GLY A 356 26.34 32.73 9.44
N ASP A 357 26.84 32.96 8.23
CA ASP A 357 26.34 32.49 6.95
C ASP A 357 27.25 31.46 6.28
N SER A 358 28.25 30.97 6.98
CA SER A 358 29.31 30.15 6.43
C SER A 358 29.35 28.77 7.07
N VAL A 359 29.48 27.73 6.25
CA VAL A 359 29.38 26.32 6.63
C VAL A 359 30.71 25.59 6.41
N ASP A 360 31.19 24.89 7.44
CA ASP A 360 32.30 23.94 7.33
C ASP A 360 31.78 22.55 7.06
N VAL A 361 32.29 21.90 6.03
CA VAL A 361 31.85 20.57 5.61
C VAL A 361 33.03 19.59 5.56
N GLU A 362 32.85 18.45 6.20
CA GLU A 362 33.77 17.33 6.12
C GLU A 362 33.17 16.23 5.24
N MET A 363 33.90 15.83 4.20
CA MET A 363 33.54 14.70 3.35
C MET A 363 34.13 13.42 3.93
N ARG A 364 33.32 12.62 4.61
CA ARG A 364 33.73 11.35 5.21
C ARG A 364 33.59 10.24 4.19
N ILE A 365 34.73 9.62 3.85
CA ILE A 365 34.81 8.57 2.85
C ILE A 365 35.04 7.21 3.51
N VAL A 366 34.32 6.23 3.01
CA VAL A 366 34.58 4.80 3.26
C VAL A 366 34.84 4.16 1.89
N GLU A 367 36.10 3.86 1.60
CA GLU A 367 36.52 3.37 0.28
C GLU A 367 36.13 1.91 0.03
N GLY A 368 36.16 1.08 1.09
CA GLY A 368 35.92 -0.35 0.97
C GLY A 368 37.06 -1.10 0.29
N LYS A 369 36.80 -2.32 -0.14
CA LYS A 369 37.73 -3.16 -0.90
C LYS A 369 37.46 -3.10 -2.39
N GLN A 370 38.46 -3.24 -3.21
CA GLN A 370 38.30 -3.41 -4.66
C GLN A 370 37.60 -4.73 -4.96
N ALA A 371 36.64 -4.67 -5.88
CA ALA A 371 35.84 -5.79 -6.35
C ALA A 371 36.26 -6.17 -7.78
N THR A 372 36.32 -7.47 -8.07
CA THR A 372 36.50 -8.03 -9.41
C THR A 372 35.27 -8.87 -9.79
N PHE A 373 35.01 -8.98 -11.07
CA PHE A 373 34.01 -9.92 -11.55
C PHE A 373 34.50 -11.36 -11.39
N ASN A 374 33.87 -12.16 -10.56
CA ASN A 374 34.20 -13.56 -10.43
C ASN A 374 33.56 -14.38 -11.56
N ASN A 375 32.25 -14.28 -11.71
CA ASN A 375 31.48 -15.01 -12.71
C ASN A 375 30.34 -14.15 -13.28
N ILE A 376 29.98 -14.38 -14.54
CA ILE A 376 28.84 -13.71 -15.18
C ILE A 376 27.86 -14.78 -15.63
N ILE A 377 26.70 -14.80 -15.01
CA ILE A 377 25.61 -15.74 -15.29
C ILE A 377 24.57 -15.03 -16.13
N ILE A 378 24.17 -15.63 -17.25
CA ILE A 378 23.13 -15.12 -18.14
C ILE A 378 21.94 -16.05 -18.02
N ASN A 379 20.80 -15.51 -17.56
CA ASN A 379 19.56 -16.22 -17.38
C ASN A 379 18.43 -15.59 -18.21
N GLY A 380 17.45 -16.40 -18.63
CA GLY A 380 16.26 -15.89 -19.33
C GLY A 380 16.44 -15.67 -20.82
N ASN A 381 17.59 -16.05 -21.41
CA ASN A 381 17.92 -15.93 -22.83
C ASN A 381 17.35 -17.10 -23.68
N THR A 382 16.09 -17.50 -23.43
CA THR A 382 15.47 -18.68 -24.07
C THR A 382 15.41 -18.60 -25.61
N LEU A 383 15.34 -17.40 -26.17
CA LEU A 383 15.27 -17.14 -27.61
C LEU A 383 16.56 -16.58 -28.20
N THR A 384 17.56 -16.27 -27.35
CA THR A 384 18.78 -15.59 -27.78
C THR A 384 20.01 -16.42 -27.41
N ASN A 385 20.93 -16.61 -28.36
CA ASN A 385 22.14 -17.37 -28.11
C ASN A 385 23.04 -16.65 -27.08
N GLU A 386 23.49 -17.35 -26.06
CA GLU A 386 24.33 -16.82 -25.00
C GLU A 386 25.62 -16.15 -25.53
N LYS A 387 26.24 -16.71 -26.57
CA LYS A 387 27.44 -16.13 -27.20
C LYS A 387 27.17 -14.71 -27.73
N LEU A 388 25.96 -14.44 -28.21
CA LEU A 388 25.59 -13.12 -28.71
C LEU A 388 25.51 -12.12 -27.56
N VAL A 389 24.88 -12.51 -26.44
CA VAL A 389 24.80 -11.65 -25.25
C VAL A 389 26.20 -11.40 -24.68
N ARG A 390 27.04 -12.44 -24.54
CA ARG A 390 28.40 -12.29 -24.03
C ARG A 390 29.27 -11.34 -24.86
N ARG A 391 29.06 -11.25 -26.17
CA ARG A 391 29.77 -10.30 -27.05
C ARG A 391 29.44 -8.85 -26.77
N ALA A 392 28.24 -8.58 -26.27
CA ALA A 392 27.76 -7.24 -25.93
C ALA A 392 28.27 -6.79 -24.54
N LEU A 393 28.83 -7.70 -23.74
CA LEU A 393 29.35 -7.38 -22.43
C LEU A 393 30.75 -6.79 -22.50
N PHE A 394 30.94 -5.63 -21.90
CA PHE A 394 32.24 -5.02 -21.64
C PHE A 394 32.89 -5.53 -20.33
N THR A 395 32.09 -6.14 -19.48
CA THR A 395 32.54 -6.79 -18.23
C THR A 395 33.01 -8.21 -18.52
N ARG A 396 34.14 -8.64 -17.86
CA ARG A 396 34.69 -9.98 -18.03
C ARG A 396 35.08 -10.58 -16.68
N PRO A 397 34.90 -11.90 -16.47
CA PRO A 397 35.41 -12.58 -15.27
C PRO A 397 36.93 -12.34 -15.07
N GLY A 398 37.33 -12.15 -13.82
CA GLY A 398 38.72 -11.87 -13.44
C GLY A 398 39.15 -10.39 -13.56
N TYR A 399 38.35 -9.55 -14.24
CA TYR A 399 38.68 -8.13 -14.39
C TYR A 399 38.12 -7.31 -13.25
N LEU A 400 38.77 -6.17 -12.99
CA LEU A 400 38.32 -5.20 -11.99
C LEU A 400 36.93 -4.67 -12.34
N PHE A 401 36.08 -4.48 -11.34
CA PHE A 401 34.76 -3.81 -11.53
C PHE A 401 34.97 -2.39 -12.04
N ARG A 402 34.26 -2.02 -13.09
CA ARG A 402 34.18 -0.66 -13.59
C ARG A 402 32.75 -0.30 -13.89
N GLN A 403 32.23 0.71 -13.22
CA GLN A 403 30.83 1.17 -13.37
C GLN A 403 30.51 1.53 -14.82
N THR A 404 31.43 2.22 -15.49
CA THR A 404 31.26 2.61 -16.91
C THR A 404 31.12 1.40 -17.82
N ASP A 405 31.91 0.34 -17.64
CA ASP A 405 31.85 -0.87 -18.48
C ASP A 405 30.59 -1.68 -18.18
N PHE A 406 30.14 -1.69 -16.91
CA PHE A 406 28.89 -2.31 -16.49
C PHE A 406 27.69 -1.61 -17.14
N GLU A 407 27.57 -0.30 -16.99
CA GLU A 407 26.49 0.51 -17.60
C GLU A 407 26.49 0.41 -19.14
N ARG A 408 27.67 0.36 -19.76
CA ARG A 408 27.78 0.16 -21.19
C ARG A 408 27.28 -1.20 -21.62
N SER A 409 27.59 -2.25 -20.86
CA SER A 409 27.08 -3.60 -21.10
C SER A 409 25.56 -3.65 -21.07
N ILE A 410 24.93 -2.98 -20.08
CA ILE A 410 23.46 -2.88 -20.00
C ILE A 410 22.90 -2.21 -21.25
N ARG A 411 23.43 -1.05 -21.62
CA ARG A 411 22.96 -0.32 -22.81
C ARG A 411 23.06 -1.14 -24.10
N GLU A 412 24.15 -1.88 -24.29
CA GLU A 412 24.31 -2.73 -25.49
C GLU A 412 23.29 -3.87 -25.50
N ILE A 413 23.00 -4.47 -24.35
CA ILE A 413 21.93 -5.49 -24.23
C ILE A 413 20.57 -4.89 -24.55
N ASP A 414 20.27 -3.71 -24.05
CA ASP A 414 19.00 -3.00 -24.34
C ASP A 414 18.87 -2.65 -25.83
N TYR A 415 19.95 -2.22 -26.49
CA TYR A 415 19.96 -1.93 -27.93
C TYR A 415 19.70 -3.16 -28.80
N MET A 416 19.96 -4.37 -28.31
CA MET A 416 19.62 -5.59 -29.04
C MET A 416 18.11 -5.75 -29.25
N GLY A 417 17.25 -5.11 -28.43
CA GLY A 417 15.80 -5.18 -28.53
C GLY A 417 15.18 -6.55 -28.22
N HIS A 418 15.98 -7.50 -27.72
CA HIS A 418 15.53 -8.87 -27.42
C HIS A 418 15.18 -9.06 -25.93
N PHE A 419 15.45 -8.07 -25.08
CA PHE A 419 15.28 -8.14 -23.64
C PHE A 419 14.38 -6.99 -23.16
N VAL A 420 13.70 -7.21 -22.03
CA VAL A 420 12.91 -6.16 -21.37
C VAL A 420 13.87 -5.35 -20.47
N PRO A 421 14.07 -4.05 -20.74
CA PRO A 421 15.08 -3.22 -20.05
C PRO A 421 15.04 -3.30 -18.53
N GLU A 422 13.85 -3.28 -17.93
CA GLU A 422 13.64 -3.32 -16.48
C GLU A 422 14.07 -4.63 -15.81
N LYS A 423 14.34 -5.69 -16.58
CA LYS A 423 14.71 -7.03 -16.11
C LYS A 423 16.06 -7.48 -16.57
N ALA A 424 16.78 -6.65 -17.31
CA ALA A 424 18.04 -7.04 -17.91
C ALA A 424 19.15 -7.27 -16.88
N MET A 425 19.01 -6.76 -15.65
CA MET A 425 19.98 -7.00 -14.56
C MET A 425 19.33 -6.94 -13.17
N SER A 426 19.25 -8.03 -12.51
CA SER A 426 18.91 -8.19 -11.08
C SER A 426 20.08 -8.81 -10.32
#